data_ac4bcb059d77534a012f555b69d78c6f
#
_entry.id   ac4bcb059d77534a012f555b69d78c6f
#
_cell.length_a   1.000
_cell.length_b   1.000
_cell.length_c   1.000
_cell.angle_alpha   90.00
_cell.angle_beta   90.00
_cell.angle_gamma   90.00
#
_symmetry.space_group_name_H-M   'P 1'
#
loop_
_entity.id
_entity.type
_entity.pdbx_description
1 polymer ?
#
loop_
_entity_poly.entity_id
_entity_poly.type
_entity_poly.pdbx_seq_one_letter_code
_entity_poly.pdbx_strand_id
1 'polypeptide(L)'
;MPDGLETLVPSERGMSDFKECLKHLRDGQHGEALAEVRRALRTEPRNPFYVSYAGLLVALAEQRFFDAERLCLEALSLRHNHPQLYLNLAKVYQTAGRFQEAIAVLEKGYISTGRDPRIRIALKTLGCRRQPVLPFVDRSNAMNRVLGKWRHRLLGPIRAV
;
A
#
# COMPACT_ATOMS: atom_id res chain seq x y z
N MET A 1 -18.04 17.51 33.50
CA MET A 1 -17.19 16.72 32.61
C MET A 1 -17.87 16.66 31.27
N PRO A 2 -17.45 17.41 30.26
CA PRO A 2 -18.01 17.28 28.93
C PRO A 2 -17.28 16.15 28.22
N ASP A 3 -18.04 15.12 27.89
CA ASP A 3 -17.61 13.96 27.12
C ASP A 3 -17.22 14.40 25.72
N GLY A 4 -15.92 14.35 25.46
CA GLY A 4 -15.34 14.64 24.15
C GLY A 4 -15.60 13.54 23.13
N LEU A 5 -16.85 13.28 22.80
CA LEU A 5 -17.25 12.64 21.55
C LEU A 5 -17.38 13.74 20.49
N GLU A 6 -16.25 14.42 20.17
CA GLU A 6 -16.15 15.13 18.91
C GLU A 6 -16.29 14.08 17.81
N THR A 7 -17.50 13.98 17.28
CA THR A 7 -17.79 13.32 16.02
C THR A 7 -16.79 13.84 15.01
N LEU A 8 -15.88 12.98 14.56
CA LEU A 8 -14.90 13.23 13.49
C LEU A 8 -15.67 13.44 12.18
N VAL A 9 -16.37 14.56 12.05
CA VAL A 9 -16.81 15.05 10.75
C VAL A 9 -15.55 15.55 10.07
N PRO A 10 -15.13 14.95 8.94
CA PRO A 10 -13.94 15.40 8.24
C PRO A 10 -14.06 16.90 7.94
N SER A 11 -13.00 17.64 8.26
CA SER A 11 -12.94 19.06 7.91
C SER A 11 -13.10 19.22 6.40
N GLU A 12 -13.98 20.13 5.95
CA GLU A 12 -14.18 20.37 4.52
C GLU A 12 -12.88 20.67 3.78
N ARG A 13 -11.97 21.40 4.42
CA ARG A 13 -10.62 21.67 3.90
C ARG A 13 -9.79 20.40 3.77
N GLY A 14 -9.69 19.60 4.82
CA GLY A 14 -8.93 18.37 4.80
C GLY A 14 -9.46 17.39 3.76
N MET A 15 -10.78 17.33 3.60
CA MET A 15 -11.41 16.52 2.57
C MET A 15 -11.14 17.04 1.15
N SER A 16 -11.11 18.36 0.95
CA SER A 16 -10.76 18.96 -0.35
C SER A 16 -9.31 18.65 -0.74
N ASP A 17 -8.36 18.89 0.18
CA ASP A 17 -6.95 18.60 -0.04
C ASP A 17 -6.74 17.09 -0.32
N PHE A 18 -7.45 16.22 0.39
CA PHE A 18 -7.37 14.79 0.16
C PHE A 18 -7.95 14.35 -1.18
N LYS A 19 -9.00 14.99 -1.69
CA LYS A 19 -9.53 14.74 -3.04
C LYS A 19 -8.50 15.10 -4.11
N GLU A 20 -7.82 16.24 -4.00
CA GLU A 20 -6.75 16.63 -4.91
C GLU A 20 -5.56 15.67 -4.81
N CYS A 21 -5.19 15.23 -3.60
CA CYS A 21 -4.19 14.17 -3.41
C CYS A 21 -4.52 12.91 -4.21
N LEU A 22 -5.76 12.41 -4.13
CA LEU A 22 -6.18 11.21 -4.87
C LEU A 22 -6.18 11.42 -6.39
N LYS A 23 -6.45 12.63 -6.85
CA LYS A 23 -6.37 12.98 -8.27
C LYS A 23 -4.92 12.95 -8.75
N HIS A 24 -4.01 13.67 -8.08
CA HIS A 24 -2.58 13.65 -8.40
C HIS A 24 -1.98 12.24 -8.33
N LEU A 25 -2.41 11.43 -7.34
CA LEU A 25 -1.96 10.03 -7.25
C LEU A 25 -2.39 9.20 -8.48
N ARG A 26 -3.61 9.37 -8.98
CA ARG A 26 -4.09 8.70 -10.21
C ARG A 26 -3.32 9.15 -11.44
N ASP A 27 -2.95 10.43 -11.48
CA ASP A 27 -2.19 11.03 -12.59
C ASP A 27 -0.69 10.70 -12.50
N GLY A 28 -0.25 9.96 -11.49
CA GLY A 28 1.14 9.58 -11.28
C GLY A 28 2.03 10.71 -10.72
N GLN A 29 1.44 11.83 -10.33
CA GLN A 29 2.13 13.00 -9.77
C GLN A 29 2.33 12.80 -8.26
N HIS A 30 3.27 11.90 -7.89
CA HIS A 30 3.43 11.48 -6.50
C HIS A 30 3.91 12.61 -5.58
N GLY A 31 4.73 13.54 -6.08
CA GLY A 31 5.22 14.69 -5.30
C GLY A 31 4.10 15.65 -4.93
N GLU A 32 3.26 16.01 -5.90
CA GLU A 32 2.09 16.86 -5.73
C GLU A 32 1.07 16.21 -4.80
N ALA A 33 0.80 14.91 -5.01
CA ALA A 33 -0.08 14.14 -4.14
C ALA A 33 0.41 14.15 -2.68
N LEU A 34 1.74 14.04 -2.47
CA LEU A 34 2.34 14.09 -1.14
C LEU A 34 2.17 15.47 -0.48
N ALA A 35 2.30 16.55 -1.25
CA ALA A 35 2.06 17.89 -0.73
C ALA A 35 0.61 18.08 -0.28
N GLU A 36 -0.37 17.58 -1.05
CA GLU A 36 -1.78 17.67 -0.73
C GLU A 36 -2.14 16.86 0.53
N VAL A 37 -1.70 15.61 0.63
CA VAL A 37 -1.99 14.80 1.84
C VAL A 37 -1.33 15.39 3.09
N ARG A 38 -0.16 16.02 2.96
CA ARG A 38 0.48 16.76 4.08
C ARG A 38 -0.35 17.97 4.50
N ARG A 39 -1.06 18.63 3.57
CA ARG A 39 -2.02 19.69 3.90
C ARG A 39 -3.24 19.13 4.63
N ALA A 40 -3.82 18.04 4.15
CA ALA A 40 -4.92 17.36 4.82
C ALA A 40 -4.55 16.92 6.25
N LEU A 41 -3.33 16.41 6.46
CA LEU A 41 -2.82 16.02 7.78
C LEU A 41 -2.65 17.19 8.76
N ARG A 42 -2.45 18.43 8.28
CA ARG A 42 -2.43 19.61 9.17
C ARG A 42 -3.80 19.92 9.76
N THR A 43 -4.87 19.60 9.05
CA THR A 43 -6.24 19.79 9.55
C THR A 43 -6.70 18.61 10.43
N GLU A 44 -6.31 17.39 10.07
CA GLU A 44 -6.69 16.16 10.77
C GLU A 44 -5.49 15.22 10.94
N PRO A 45 -4.59 15.49 11.92
CA PRO A 45 -3.33 14.75 12.07
C PRO A 45 -3.51 13.25 12.37
N ARG A 46 -4.65 12.85 12.92
CA ARG A 46 -4.95 11.46 13.30
C ARG A 46 -5.97 10.78 12.39
N ASN A 47 -6.26 11.35 11.22
CA ASN A 47 -7.13 10.67 10.25
C ASN A 47 -6.38 9.47 9.64
N PRO A 48 -6.86 8.22 9.87
CA PRO A 48 -6.13 7.03 9.46
C PRO A 48 -5.94 6.92 7.95
N PHE A 49 -6.85 7.49 7.16
CA PHE A 49 -6.71 7.51 5.71
C PHE A 49 -5.60 8.46 5.28
N TYR A 50 -5.56 9.67 5.82
CA TYR A 50 -4.52 10.65 5.46
C TYR A 50 -3.14 10.15 5.87
N VAL A 51 -3.00 9.57 7.07
CA VAL A 51 -1.73 8.97 7.54
C VAL A 51 -1.30 7.82 6.63
N SER A 52 -2.22 6.93 6.25
CA SER A 52 -1.93 5.79 5.37
C SER A 52 -1.51 6.20 3.97
N TYR A 53 -2.21 7.20 3.39
CA TYR A 53 -1.84 7.71 2.06
C TYR A 53 -0.54 8.52 2.09
N ALA A 54 -0.25 9.23 3.18
CA ALA A 54 1.06 9.87 3.37
C ALA A 54 2.18 8.83 3.40
N GLY A 55 1.99 7.71 4.11
CA GLY A 55 2.94 6.60 4.09
C GLY A 55 3.15 6.05 2.68
N LEU A 56 2.07 5.76 1.95
CA LEU A 56 2.16 5.30 0.55
C LEU A 56 2.94 6.30 -0.33
N LEU A 57 2.65 7.59 -0.21
CA LEU A 57 3.25 8.63 -1.04
C LEU A 57 4.70 8.93 -0.67
N VAL A 58 5.09 8.79 0.61
CA VAL A 58 6.49 8.84 1.04
C VAL A 58 7.30 7.70 0.39
N ALA A 59 6.72 6.51 0.25
CA ALA A 59 7.37 5.41 -0.47
C ALA A 59 7.49 5.67 -1.98
N LEU A 60 6.44 6.22 -2.60
CA LEU A 60 6.39 6.43 -4.06
C LEU A 60 7.21 7.63 -4.52
N ALA A 61 7.17 8.75 -3.78
CA ALA A 61 7.82 10.00 -4.16
C ALA A 61 9.25 10.12 -3.61
N GLU A 62 9.48 9.69 -2.37
CA GLU A 62 10.73 9.91 -1.64
C GLU A 62 11.56 8.63 -1.44
N GLN A 63 11.01 7.45 -1.73
CA GLN A 63 11.62 6.12 -1.51
C GLN A 63 12.08 5.85 -0.06
N ARG A 64 11.50 6.55 0.91
CA ARG A 64 11.79 6.42 2.33
C ARG A 64 10.93 5.31 2.94
N PHE A 65 11.29 4.05 2.64
CA PHE A 65 10.45 2.89 2.95
C PHE A 65 10.23 2.66 4.45
N PHE A 66 11.21 2.96 5.29
CA PHE A 66 11.07 2.83 6.74
C PHE A 66 10.02 3.80 7.31
N ASP A 67 10.08 5.07 6.90
CA ASP A 67 9.10 6.07 7.33
C ASP A 67 7.70 5.78 6.76
N ALA A 68 7.65 5.33 5.52
CA ALA A 68 6.42 4.92 4.85
C ALA A 68 5.73 3.76 5.59
N GLU A 69 6.48 2.73 5.95
CA GLU A 69 6.00 1.59 6.73
C GLU A 69 5.47 2.04 8.08
N ARG A 70 6.23 2.86 8.82
CA ARG A 70 5.83 3.38 10.13
C ARG A 70 4.50 4.13 10.06
N LEU A 71 4.31 5.02 9.08
CA LEU A 71 3.05 5.75 8.88
C LEU A 71 1.88 4.82 8.56
N CYS A 72 2.07 3.84 7.69
CA CYS A 72 1.02 2.87 7.38
C CYS A 72 0.64 1.99 8.58
N LEU A 73 1.62 1.60 9.41
CA LEU A 73 1.36 0.85 10.65
C LEU A 73 0.64 1.72 11.69
N GLU A 74 1.00 2.99 11.81
CA GLU A 74 0.28 3.97 12.64
C GLU A 74 -1.18 4.09 12.19
N ALA A 75 -1.44 4.23 10.90
CA ALA A 75 -2.80 4.26 10.37
C ALA A 75 -3.60 2.99 10.72
N LEU A 76 -2.98 1.82 10.66
CA LEU A 76 -3.59 0.55 11.05
C LEU A 76 -3.86 0.45 12.56
N SER A 77 -3.05 1.09 13.41
CA SER A 77 -3.32 1.17 14.85
C SER A 77 -4.52 2.05 15.16
N LEU A 78 -4.75 3.10 14.36
CA LEU A 78 -5.92 3.97 14.49
C LEU A 78 -7.21 3.30 13.98
N ARG A 79 -7.09 2.47 12.94
CA ARG A 79 -8.24 1.77 12.33
C ARG A 79 -7.82 0.47 11.66
N HIS A 80 -8.02 -0.66 12.31
CA HIS A 80 -7.55 -1.97 11.85
C HIS A 80 -8.52 -2.75 10.93
N ASN A 81 -9.74 -2.28 10.72
CA ASN A 81 -10.79 -3.00 10.00
C ASN A 81 -11.09 -2.43 8.60
N HIS A 82 -10.23 -1.56 8.05
CA HIS A 82 -10.47 -0.96 6.75
C HIS A 82 -9.49 -1.47 5.68
N PRO A 83 -9.96 -2.08 4.59
CA PRO A 83 -9.11 -2.76 3.60
C PRO A 83 -8.10 -1.85 2.91
N GLN A 84 -8.43 -0.55 2.69
CA GLN A 84 -7.53 0.37 2.01
C GLN A 84 -6.20 0.57 2.76
N LEU A 85 -6.20 0.50 4.09
CA LEU A 85 -4.99 0.67 4.89
C LEU A 85 -4.01 -0.49 4.68
N TYR A 86 -4.52 -1.72 4.59
CA TYR A 86 -3.71 -2.90 4.26
C TYR A 86 -3.21 -2.87 2.81
N LEU A 87 -4.04 -2.40 1.87
CA LEU A 87 -3.63 -2.25 0.47
C LEU A 87 -2.51 -1.23 0.31
N ASN A 88 -2.57 -0.11 1.02
CA ASN A 88 -1.52 0.91 1.01
C ASN A 88 -0.20 0.36 1.59
N LEU A 89 -0.24 -0.30 2.76
CA LEU A 89 0.94 -0.91 3.36
C LEU A 89 1.54 -2.00 2.46
N ALA A 90 0.70 -2.86 1.89
CA ALA A 90 1.15 -3.87 0.93
C ALA A 90 1.81 -3.23 -0.31
N LYS A 91 1.29 -2.09 -0.78
CA LYS A 91 1.89 -1.35 -1.88
C LYS A 91 3.25 -0.76 -1.52
N VAL A 92 3.42 -0.26 -0.28
CA VAL A 92 4.72 0.19 0.26
C VAL A 92 5.72 -0.96 0.20
N TYR A 93 5.37 -2.14 0.72
CA TYR A 93 6.25 -3.32 0.67
C TYR A 93 6.57 -3.77 -0.75
N GLN A 94 5.57 -3.74 -1.67
CA GLN A 94 5.81 -4.05 -3.08
C GLN A 94 6.81 -3.09 -3.72
N THR A 95 6.69 -1.79 -3.45
CA THR A 95 7.59 -0.77 -3.98
C THR A 95 9.01 -0.95 -3.43
N ALA A 96 9.14 -1.38 -2.18
CA ALA A 96 10.41 -1.73 -1.54
C ALA A 96 10.97 -3.10 -1.98
N GLY A 97 10.28 -3.86 -2.84
CA GLY A 97 10.69 -5.21 -3.25
C GLY A 97 10.41 -6.31 -2.20
N ARG A 98 9.76 -5.98 -1.09
CA ARG A 98 9.48 -6.85 0.06
C ARG A 98 8.16 -7.60 -0.16
N PHE A 99 8.13 -8.51 -1.15
CA PHE A 99 6.88 -9.15 -1.59
C PHE A 99 6.28 -10.11 -0.56
N GLN A 100 7.10 -10.78 0.26
CA GLN A 100 6.61 -11.69 1.29
C GLN A 100 5.84 -10.96 2.37
N GLU A 101 6.37 -9.82 2.81
CA GLU A 101 5.71 -8.96 3.78
C GLU A 101 4.43 -8.34 3.21
N ALA A 102 4.42 -8.01 1.92
CA ALA A 102 3.20 -7.55 1.25
C ALA A 102 2.10 -8.62 1.28
N ILE A 103 2.45 -9.90 1.03
CA ILE A 103 1.50 -11.01 1.11
C ILE A 103 1.01 -11.20 2.54
N ALA A 104 1.92 -11.26 3.52
CA ALA A 104 1.57 -11.44 4.93
C ALA A 104 0.61 -10.35 5.46
N VAL A 105 0.85 -9.09 5.08
CA VAL A 105 -0.03 -7.97 5.42
C VAL A 105 -1.40 -8.10 4.79
N LEU A 106 -1.47 -8.52 3.53
CA LEU A 106 -2.76 -8.72 2.85
C LEU A 106 -3.53 -9.90 3.45
N GLU A 107 -2.87 -10.99 3.82
CA GLU A 107 -3.51 -12.13 4.49
C GLU A 107 -4.10 -11.70 5.84
N LYS A 108 -3.34 -10.96 6.65
CA LYS A 108 -3.85 -10.36 7.90
C LYS A 108 -5.03 -9.43 7.63
N GLY A 109 -4.91 -8.57 6.63
CA GLY A 109 -5.98 -7.65 6.23
C GLY A 109 -7.24 -8.38 5.77
N TYR A 110 -7.09 -9.47 5.01
CA TYR A 110 -8.21 -10.27 4.54
C TYR A 110 -9.07 -10.83 5.71
N ILE A 111 -8.41 -11.28 6.77
CA ILE A 111 -9.10 -11.76 7.97
C ILE A 111 -9.74 -10.58 8.73
N SER A 112 -8.97 -9.51 8.97
CA SER A 112 -9.41 -8.37 9.79
C SER A 112 -10.53 -7.55 9.17
N THR A 113 -10.72 -7.62 7.84
CA THR A 113 -11.72 -6.84 7.10
C THR A 113 -12.94 -7.67 6.68
N GLY A 114 -13.12 -8.86 7.24
CA GLY A 114 -14.25 -9.73 6.89
C GLY A 114 -14.16 -10.27 5.45
N ARG A 115 -12.96 -10.59 4.98
CA ARG A 115 -12.69 -11.17 3.66
C ARG A 115 -13.01 -10.24 2.49
N ASP A 116 -12.62 -8.96 2.60
CA ASP A 116 -12.86 -7.96 1.55
C ASP A 116 -12.35 -8.42 0.17
N PRO A 117 -13.17 -8.31 -0.89
CA PRO A 117 -12.82 -8.78 -2.23
C PRO A 117 -11.62 -8.03 -2.85
N ARG A 118 -11.38 -6.78 -2.50
CA ARG A 118 -10.24 -5.98 -2.99
C ARG A 118 -8.92 -6.57 -2.53
N ILE A 119 -8.84 -6.99 -1.26
CA ILE A 119 -7.66 -7.65 -0.71
C ILE A 119 -7.46 -9.02 -1.35
N ARG A 120 -8.53 -9.79 -1.57
CA ARG A 120 -8.46 -11.07 -2.28
C ARG A 120 -7.90 -10.91 -3.69
N ILE A 121 -8.30 -9.87 -4.41
CA ILE A 121 -7.76 -9.57 -5.75
C ILE A 121 -6.27 -9.23 -5.64
N ALA A 122 -5.87 -8.40 -4.69
CA ALA A 122 -4.47 -8.04 -4.47
C ALA A 122 -3.60 -9.28 -4.14
N LEU A 123 -4.09 -10.17 -3.29
CA LEU A 123 -3.42 -11.45 -2.98
C LEU A 123 -3.25 -12.34 -4.21
N LYS A 124 -4.30 -12.49 -5.02
CA LYS A 124 -4.20 -13.25 -6.28
C LYS A 124 -3.16 -12.64 -7.22
N THR A 125 -3.15 -11.32 -7.37
CA THR A 125 -2.21 -10.61 -8.24
C THR A 125 -0.76 -10.78 -7.77
N LEU A 126 -0.50 -10.76 -6.46
CA LEU A 126 0.83 -10.98 -5.89
C LEU A 126 1.25 -12.44 -5.91
N GLY A 127 0.35 -13.34 -5.52
CA GLY A 127 0.61 -14.78 -5.48
C GLY A 127 0.92 -15.37 -6.87
N CYS A 128 0.37 -14.79 -7.95
CA CYS A 128 0.70 -15.17 -9.32
C CYS A 128 2.12 -14.73 -9.77
N ARG A 129 2.79 -13.85 -9.03
CA ARG A 129 4.16 -13.43 -9.33
C ARG A 129 5.15 -14.40 -8.71
N ARG A 130 5.69 -15.32 -9.53
CA ARG A 130 6.81 -16.16 -9.11
C ARG A 130 8.00 -15.30 -8.70
N GLN A 131 8.68 -15.67 -7.60
CA GLN A 131 9.93 -15.03 -7.19
C GLN A 131 10.98 -15.12 -8.30
N PRO A 132 11.89 -14.12 -8.41
CA PRO A 132 13.04 -14.22 -9.31
C PRO A 132 13.82 -15.53 -9.02
N VAL A 133 14.37 -16.13 -10.05
CA VAL A 133 15.18 -17.37 -9.88
C VAL A 133 16.44 -17.07 -9.07
N LEU A 134 16.99 -15.86 -9.24
CA LEU A 134 18.14 -15.35 -8.48
C LEU A 134 17.65 -14.17 -7.61
N PRO A 135 17.45 -14.36 -6.29
CA PRO A 135 16.88 -13.34 -5.42
C PRO A 135 17.81 -12.13 -5.18
N PHE A 136 19.11 -12.29 -5.44
CA PHE A 136 20.14 -11.25 -5.27
C PHE A 136 20.41 -10.44 -6.55
N VAL A 137 19.70 -10.72 -7.65
CA VAL A 137 19.85 -10.03 -8.93
C VAL A 137 18.51 -9.41 -9.31
N ASP A 138 18.52 -8.15 -9.79
CA ASP A 138 17.33 -7.45 -10.24
C ASP A 138 16.52 -8.29 -11.23
N ARG A 139 15.22 -8.21 -11.15
CA ARG A 139 14.28 -8.96 -12.00
C ARG A 139 14.37 -8.55 -13.48
N SER A 140 14.79 -7.32 -13.75
CA SER A 140 15.05 -6.78 -15.10
C SER A 140 16.32 -7.35 -15.73
N ASN A 141 17.21 -7.92 -14.93
CA ASN A 141 18.47 -8.50 -15.41
C ASN A 141 18.20 -9.65 -16.40
N ALA A 142 18.99 -9.65 -17.48
CA ALA A 142 18.87 -10.63 -18.57
C ALA A 142 18.90 -12.09 -18.05
N MET A 143 19.75 -12.39 -17.05
CA MET A 143 19.86 -13.72 -16.43
C MET A 143 18.54 -14.14 -15.76
N ASN A 144 17.92 -13.29 -14.97
CA ASN A 144 16.62 -13.60 -14.34
C ASN A 144 15.51 -13.78 -15.37
N ARG A 145 15.55 -13.02 -16.48
CA ARG A 145 14.59 -13.15 -17.58
C ARG A 145 14.76 -14.50 -18.31
N VAL A 146 15.99 -14.91 -18.61
CA VAL A 146 16.26 -16.20 -19.28
C VAL A 146 15.90 -17.38 -18.37
N LEU A 147 16.39 -17.38 -17.12
CA LEU A 147 16.11 -18.44 -16.15
C LEU A 147 14.62 -18.51 -15.79
N GLY A 148 13.92 -17.36 -15.75
CA GLY A 148 12.47 -17.30 -15.54
C GLY A 148 11.70 -17.98 -16.70
N LYS A 149 12.13 -17.76 -17.96
CA LYS A 149 11.54 -18.44 -19.13
C LYS A 149 11.76 -19.96 -19.10
N TRP A 150 12.96 -20.40 -18.71
CA TRP A 150 13.29 -21.83 -18.57
C TRP A 150 12.45 -22.48 -17.47
N ARG A 151 12.34 -21.86 -16.31
CA ARG A 151 11.49 -22.36 -15.23
C ARG A 151 10.01 -22.43 -15.64
N HIS A 152 9.51 -21.48 -16.42
CA HIS A 152 8.14 -21.50 -16.94
C HIS A 152 7.91 -22.67 -17.90
N ARG A 153 8.88 -22.99 -18.76
CA ARG A 153 8.79 -24.14 -19.66
C ARG A 153 8.78 -25.48 -18.93
N LEU A 154 9.54 -25.59 -17.83
CA LEU A 154 9.67 -26.85 -17.07
C LEU A 154 8.51 -27.08 -16.11
N LEU A 155 7.99 -26.02 -15.48
CA LEU A 155 6.97 -26.11 -14.42
C LEU A 155 5.57 -25.71 -14.87
N GLY A 156 5.39 -25.29 -16.13
CA GLY A 156 4.11 -24.84 -16.68
C GLY A 156 3.58 -23.53 -16.09
N PRO A 157 2.39 -23.08 -16.53
CA PRO A 157 1.76 -21.87 -16.00
C PRO A 157 1.28 -22.08 -14.55
N ILE A 158 1.36 -21.02 -13.72
CA ILE A 158 0.77 -21.06 -12.38
C ILE A 158 -0.75 -21.13 -12.54
N ARG A 159 -1.36 -22.24 -12.12
CA ARG A 159 -2.81 -22.32 -11.99
C ARG A 159 -3.22 -21.46 -10.80
N ALA A 160 -4.00 -20.40 -11.03
CA ALA A 160 -4.69 -19.68 -9.97
C ALA A 160 -5.75 -20.61 -9.38
N VAL A 161 -5.62 -20.96 -8.10
CA VAL A 161 -6.64 -21.65 -7.31
C VAL A 161 -7.69 -20.66 -6.84
#